data_0777d57f3bfe3a64f6b6c6cd1adecaec
#
_entry.id   0777d57f3bfe3a64f6b6c6cd1adecaec
#
_cell.length_a   1.000
_cell.length_b   1.000
_cell.length_c   1.000
_cell.angle_alpha   90.00
_cell.angle_beta   90.00
_cell.angle_gamma   90.00
#
_symmetry.space_group_name_H-M   'P 1'
#
loop_
_entity.id
_entity.type
_entity.pdbx_description
1 polymer ?
#
loop_
_entity_poly.entity_id
_entity_poly.type
_entity_poly.pdbx_seq_one_letter_code
_entity_poly.pdbx_strand_id
1 'polypeptide(L)' 'MSDSEPLLIYPIPSLISILVNREEEKGSALTEAEVIEIRNGCKAVAMPRDVAAKIDAERGYKDIDPVRCWEEWQEVRKSF' A
#
# COMPACT_ATOMS: atom_id res chain seq x y z
N MET A 1 7.00 -20.67 20.03
CA MET A 1 6.71 -19.62 19.11
C MET A 1 6.98 -18.26 19.72
N SER A 2 7.57 -17.39 18.96
CA SER A 2 7.85 -16.08 19.50
C SER A 2 6.66 -15.14 19.28
N ASP A 3 6.15 -14.59 20.36
CA ASP A 3 5.06 -13.62 20.28
C ASP A 3 5.59 -12.19 20.26
N SER A 4 6.92 -12.06 20.26
CA SER A 4 7.52 -10.74 20.35
C SER A 4 7.66 -10.06 18.99
N GLU A 5 7.52 -10.79 17.89
CA GLU A 5 7.60 -10.18 16.56
C GLU A 5 6.33 -9.41 16.26
N PRO A 6 6.45 -8.13 15.93
CA PRO A 6 5.27 -7.36 15.57
C PRO A 6 4.73 -7.81 14.22
N LEU A 7 3.42 -7.74 14.08
CA LEU A 7 2.77 -7.98 12.81
C LEU A 7 2.81 -6.72 11.96
N LEU A 8 2.89 -6.92 10.65
CA LEU A 8 2.77 -5.82 9.71
C LEU A 8 1.30 -5.64 9.33
N ILE A 9 0.90 -4.40 9.16
CA ILE A 9 -0.41 -4.09 8.59
C ILE A 9 -0.22 -4.04 7.08
N TYR A 10 -0.85 -4.99 6.38
CA TYR A 10 -0.61 -5.20 4.96
C TYR A 10 -1.90 -4.99 4.17
N PRO A 11 -1.96 -3.96 3.30
CA PRO A 11 -3.17 -3.71 2.50
C PRO A 11 -3.45 -4.82 1.49
N ILE A 12 -4.70 -5.24 1.40
CA ILE A 12 -5.15 -6.23 0.42
C ILE A 12 -6.47 -5.73 -0.16
N PRO A 13 -6.54 -5.44 -1.46
CA PRO A 13 -5.46 -5.45 -2.44
C PRO A 13 -4.37 -4.43 -2.12
N SER A 14 -3.27 -4.43 -2.89
CA SER A 14 -2.15 -3.55 -2.60
C SER A 14 -2.57 -2.09 -2.66
N LEU A 15 -1.97 -1.27 -1.80
CA LEU A 15 -2.28 0.15 -1.78
C LEU A 15 -1.95 0.80 -3.13
N ILE A 16 -0.86 0.37 -3.77
CA ILE A 16 -0.50 0.85 -5.10
C ILE A 16 -1.64 0.62 -6.09
N SER A 17 -2.21 -0.57 -6.10
CA SER A 17 -3.31 -0.89 -7.02
C SER A 17 -4.53 -0.01 -6.79
N ILE A 18 -4.87 0.21 -5.52
CA ILE A 18 -6.01 1.05 -5.18
C ILE A 18 -5.77 2.48 -5.64
N LEU A 19 -4.57 3.01 -5.38
CA LEU A 19 -4.25 4.38 -5.75
C LEU A 19 -4.24 4.58 -7.26
N VAL A 20 -3.68 3.63 -8.01
CA VAL A 20 -3.68 3.70 -9.47
C VAL A 20 -5.11 3.72 -10.01
N ASN A 21 -5.95 2.82 -9.51
CA ASN A 21 -7.35 2.76 -9.95
C ASN A 21 -8.11 4.04 -9.64
N ARG A 22 -7.89 4.61 -8.45
CA ARG A 22 -8.57 5.84 -8.05
C ARG A 22 -8.13 7.02 -8.89
N GLU A 23 -6.83 7.08 -9.20
CA GLU A 23 -6.32 8.15 -10.05
C GLU A 23 -6.90 8.05 -11.45
N GLU A 24 -7.04 6.86 -11.98
CA GLU A 24 -7.66 6.64 -13.28
C GLU A 24 -9.14 7.04 -13.27
N GLU A 25 -9.87 6.67 -12.24
CA GLU A 25 -11.28 7.03 -12.10
C GLU A 25 -11.47 8.54 -12.02
N LYS A 26 -10.56 9.20 -11.29
CA LYS A 26 -10.61 10.65 -11.13
C LYS A 26 -10.26 11.38 -12.42
N GLY A 27 -9.39 10.80 -13.24
CA GLY A 27 -8.91 11.42 -14.47
C GLY A 27 -7.87 12.48 -14.25
N SER A 28 -7.33 12.60 -13.04
CA SER A 28 -6.27 13.56 -12.71
C SER A 28 -5.52 13.08 -11.48
N ALA A 29 -4.42 13.75 -11.15
CA ALA A 29 -3.56 13.35 -10.05
C ALA A 29 -4.29 13.41 -8.71
N LEU A 30 -4.07 12.39 -7.86
CA LEU A 30 -4.59 12.39 -6.50
C LEU A 30 -3.84 13.40 -5.65
N THR A 31 -4.56 14.06 -4.74
CA THR A 31 -3.95 14.97 -3.77
C THR A 31 -3.51 14.17 -2.54
N GLU A 32 -2.71 14.81 -1.69
CA GLU A 32 -2.27 14.19 -0.43
C GLU A 32 -3.46 13.76 0.42
N ALA A 33 -4.45 14.63 0.54
CA ALA A 33 -5.64 14.32 1.34
C ALA A 33 -6.37 13.10 0.78
N GLU A 34 -6.46 12.98 -0.54
CA GLU A 34 -7.10 11.84 -1.17
C GLU A 34 -6.33 10.54 -0.93
N VAL A 35 -5.01 10.59 -1.03
CA VAL A 35 -4.17 9.42 -0.77
C VAL A 35 -4.34 8.95 0.67
N ILE A 36 -4.33 9.87 1.62
CA ILE A 36 -4.48 9.53 3.03
C ILE A 36 -5.87 8.96 3.31
N GLU A 37 -6.91 9.53 2.70
CA GLU A 37 -8.27 9.03 2.85
C GLU A 37 -8.40 7.61 2.30
N ILE A 38 -7.81 7.35 1.15
CA ILE A 38 -7.81 6.01 0.56
C ILE A 38 -7.09 5.03 1.48
N ARG A 39 -5.93 5.42 2.01
CA ARG A 39 -5.20 4.58 2.95
C ARG A 39 -6.05 4.24 4.17
N ASN A 40 -6.75 5.23 4.71
CA ASN A 40 -7.56 5.02 5.92
C ASN A 40 -8.75 4.11 5.67
N GLY A 41 -9.26 4.09 4.44
CA GLY A 41 -10.39 3.27 4.08
C GLY A 41 -10.05 1.92 3.45
N CYS A 42 -8.77 1.65 3.20
CA CYS A 42 -8.41 0.40 2.55
C CYS A 42 -8.51 -0.78 3.53
N LYS A 43 -8.76 -1.95 2.97
CA LYS A 43 -8.74 -3.19 3.76
C LYS A 43 -7.30 -3.61 3.99
N ALA A 44 -7.00 -4.05 5.19
CA ALA A 44 -5.66 -4.47 5.52
C ALA A 44 -5.72 -5.65 6.48
N VAL A 45 -4.70 -6.48 6.43
CA VAL A 45 -4.60 -7.66 7.28
C VAL A 45 -3.28 -7.59 8.05
N ALA A 46 -3.33 -7.88 9.34
CA ALA A 46 -2.12 -8.00 10.14
C ALA A 46 -1.48 -9.35 9.86
N MET A 47 -0.21 -9.36 9.51
CA MET A 47 0.47 -10.60 9.17
C MET A 47 1.95 -10.55 9.53
N PRO A 48 2.58 -11.72 9.74
CA PRO A 48 4.03 -11.77 9.98
C PRO A 48 4.82 -11.27 8.78
N ARG A 49 6.04 -10.79 9.04
CA ARG A 49 6.89 -10.24 7.99
C ARG A 49 7.20 -11.23 6.88
N ASP A 50 7.42 -12.48 7.23
CA ASP A 50 7.75 -13.49 6.24
C ASP A 50 6.59 -13.75 5.30
N VAL A 51 5.36 -13.70 5.81
CA VAL A 51 4.17 -13.83 4.97
C VAL A 51 4.05 -12.64 4.03
N ALA A 52 4.25 -11.43 4.55
CA ALA A 52 4.21 -10.22 3.74
C ALA A 52 5.28 -10.25 2.64
N ALA A 53 6.48 -10.73 2.98
CA ALA A 53 7.56 -10.85 2.01
C ALA A 53 7.21 -11.81 0.88
N LYS A 54 6.53 -12.92 1.20
CA LYS A 54 6.09 -13.86 0.18
C LYS A 54 5.08 -13.25 -0.77
N ILE A 55 4.14 -12.46 -0.23
CA ILE A 55 3.15 -11.78 -1.05
C ILE A 55 3.81 -10.77 -1.96
N ASP A 56 4.78 -10.01 -1.44
CA ASP A 56 5.53 -9.06 -2.25
C ASP A 56 6.26 -9.75 -3.40
N ALA A 57 6.85 -10.90 -3.11
CA ALA A 57 7.57 -11.66 -4.13
C ALA A 57 6.62 -12.16 -5.22
N GLU A 58 5.43 -12.60 -4.84
CA GLU A 58 4.43 -13.07 -5.80
C GLU A 58 3.89 -11.93 -6.65
N ARG A 59 3.73 -10.75 -6.07
CA ARG A 59 3.28 -9.57 -6.79
C ARG A 59 4.33 -9.06 -7.76
N GLY A 60 5.60 -9.29 -7.45
CA GLY A 60 6.71 -8.76 -8.23
C GLY A 60 7.06 -7.32 -7.90
N TYR A 61 6.50 -6.76 -6.84
CA TYR A 61 6.82 -5.42 -6.38
C TYR A 61 6.49 -5.28 -4.90
N LYS A 62 7.11 -4.31 -4.26
CA LYS A 62 6.85 -3.99 -2.86
C LYS A 62 5.78 -2.90 -2.79
N ASP A 63 4.78 -3.11 -1.94
CA ASP A 63 3.71 -2.14 -1.78
C ASP A 63 4.18 -0.91 -1.02
N ILE A 64 3.37 0.15 -1.09
CA ILE A 64 3.62 1.40 -0.38
C ILE A 64 3.42 1.19 1.12
N ASP A 65 4.33 1.76 1.92
CA ASP A 65 4.19 1.77 3.38
C ASP A 65 3.01 2.69 3.74
N PRO A 66 1.99 2.18 4.44
CA PRO A 66 0.84 3.01 4.80
C PRO A 66 1.22 4.24 5.63
N VAL A 67 2.27 4.18 6.43
CA VAL A 67 2.70 5.31 7.25
C VAL A 67 3.28 6.43 6.40
N ARG A 68 3.94 6.06 5.30
CA ARG A 68 4.57 7.02 4.39
C ARG A 68 3.90 7.02 3.02
N CYS A 69 2.61 6.81 2.99
CA CYS A 69 1.89 6.56 1.75
C CYS A 69 2.00 7.73 0.76
N TRP A 70 1.96 8.97 1.23
CA TRP A 70 2.04 10.11 0.34
C TRP A 70 3.41 10.24 -0.32
N GLU A 71 4.47 10.17 0.49
CA GLU A 71 5.83 10.27 -0.03
C GLU A 71 6.14 9.15 -1.01
N GLU A 72 5.78 7.93 -0.65
CA GLU A 72 6.05 6.78 -1.51
C GLU A 72 5.20 6.78 -2.76
N TRP A 73 3.95 7.24 -2.66
CA TRP A 73 3.09 7.35 -3.83
C TRP A 73 3.66 8.32 -4.85
N GLN A 74 4.22 9.44 -4.40
CA GLN A 74 4.83 10.40 -5.31
C GLN A 74 5.99 9.79 -6.09
N GLU A 75 6.77 8.91 -5.46
CA GLU A 75 7.85 8.21 -6.14
C GLU A 75 7.32 7.15 -7.10
N VAL A 76 6.35 6.38 -6.67
CA VAL A 76 5.78 5.29 -7.46
C VAL A 76 5.10 5.82 -8.71
N ARG A 77 4.35 6.91 -8.59
CA ARG A 77 3.58 7.45 -9.70
C ARG A 77 4.47 7.92 -10.86
N LYS A 78 5.73 8.22 -10.58
CA LYS A 78 6.66 8.61 -11.63
C LYS A 78 6.94 7.46 -12.60
N SER A 79 6.63 6.23 -12.21
CA SER A 79 6.86 5.03 -13.01
C SER A 79 5.66 4.66 -13.87
N PHE A 80 4.56 5.35 -13.73
CA PHE A 80 3.34 5.07 -14.49
C PHE A 80 3.09 6.07 -15.58
#